data_e0aab3c924cfd48d27e9f9e35694d27d
#
_entry.id   e0aab3c924cfd48d27e9f9e35694d27d
#
_cell.length_a   1.000
_cell.length_b   1.000
_cell.length_c   1.000
_cell.angle_alpha   90.00
_cell.angle_beta   90.00
_cell.angle_gamma   90.00
#
_symmetry.space_group_name_H-M   'P 1'
#
loop_
_entity.id
_entity.type
_entity.pdbx_description
1 polymer ?
#
loop_
_entity_poly.entity_id
_entity_poly.type
_entity_poly.pdbx_seq_one_letter_code
_entity_poly.pdbx_strand_id
1 'polypeptide(L)'
;MGAAVDTGQRVEADYWLETPGDPRRTVEAMAGEQSSGTFIAVPGETPELTARAAARIEQLELLDRADSPSLPGATTDIPAPKEGYRRALVTLSWPIGTIGASLPNLVATVAGNLFELRQVSGLKLLDIRMPPAFAEAYAGPRFGIAGTRRLAGVASGPLIGTIIKPSVGFGPQETADLVDTLCRAGIDFIKDDELQSDGALCPFEARVDAVMRVVEAQADRSGRKTMVAFNLTGDLDQMKRRHDHVLKAGGTCVMASLNSVGLVGMIELGRFSQLPIHAHRNGWGYLSRSPALGWDYTAWHKLWRLAGADHMHVNGLANKFSERDDSVIASAKACLAPLFPDRPDAIMPVFSSGQTIRQAEGTWRALGTTDLIFAAGGGILAHPDGPAAGVNALRDAWSAAVDGLSLERKAQVSPALAAALDHYA
;
A
#
# COMPACT_ATOMS: atom_id res chain seq x y z
N MET A 1 31.90 17.75 -11.22
CA MET A 1 30.48 17.95 -11.56
C MET A 1 30.30 17.47 -13.00
N GLY A 2 29.82 16.21 -13.15
CA GLY A 2 29.53 15.67 -14.49
C GLY A 2 28.29 16.35 -15.04
N ALA A 3 28.34 16.79 -16.28
CA ALA A 3 27.18 17.28 -17.01
C ALA A 3 26.12 16.18 -16.97
N ALA A 4 24.89 16.50 -16.50
CA ALA A 4 23.76 15.58 -16.57
C ALA A 4 23.54 15.25 -18.05
N VAL A 5 23.83 14.02 -18.43
CA VAL A 5 23.54 13.52 -19.77
C VAL A 5 22.03 13.51 -19.89
N ASP A 6 21.48 14.27 -20.83
CA ASP A 6 20.08 14.14 -21.22
C ASP A 6 19.90 12.72 -21.81
N THR A 7 19.40 11.82 -20.99
CA THR A 7 19.19 10.42 -21.39
C THR A 7 17.96 10.24 -22.27
N GLY A 8 17.21 11.31 -22.55
CA GLY A 8 15.89 11.24 -23.19
C GLY A 8 14.81 10.58 -22.34
N GLN A 9 15.15 10.14 -21.12
CA GLN A 9 14.20 9.49 -20.19
C GLN A 9 13.27 10.53 -19.56
N ARG A 10 12.01 10.17 -19.44
CA ARG A 10 10.98 11.01 -18.82
C ARG A 10 10.20 10.23 -17.76
N VAL A 11 9.74 10.94 -16.74
CA VAL A 11 8.68 10.47 -15.86
C VAL A 11 7.35 10.80 -16.51
N GLU A 12 6.39 9.92 -16.47
CA GLU A 12 5.03 10.18 -16.91
C GLU A 12 4.05 10.02 -15.76
N ALA A 13 2.99 10.85 -15.75
CA ALA A 13 1.91 10.73 -14.79
C ALA A 13 0.56 10.92 -15.49
N ASP A 14 -0.39 10.05 -15.10
CA ASP A 14 -1.75 10.05 -15.63
C ASP A 14 -2.70 10.67 -14.60
N TYR A 15 -3.58 11.54 -15.10
CA TYR A 15 -4.56 12.24 -14.28
C TYR A 15 -5.97 12.09 -14.86
N TRP A 16 -6.94 11.98 -13.97
CA TRP A 16 -8.31 12.37 -14.24
C TRP A 16 -8.45 13.85 -13.85
N LEU A 17 -8.94 14.64 -14.79
CA LEU A 17 -9.12 16.10 -14.67
C LEU A 17 -10.58 16.47 -14.83
N GLU A 18 -11.08 17.43 -14.04
CA GLU A 18 -12.31 18.15 -14.27
C GLU A 18 -12.05 19.67 -14.23
N THR A 19 -12.58 20.39 -15.20
CA THR A 19 -12.40 21.85 -15.32
C THR A 19 -13.64 22.52 -15.86
N PRO A 20 -14.00 23.73 -15.36
CA PRO A 20 -15.03 24.55 -15.98
C PRO A 20 -14.58 25.21 -17.30
N GLY A 21 -13.26 25.24 -17.55
CA GLY A 21 -12.63 25.90 -18.69
C GLY A 21 -12.39 24.98 -19.88
N ASP A 22 -11.51 25.43 -20.77
CA ASP A 22 -11.00 24.62 -21.87
C ASP A 22 -9.98 23.62 -21.34
N PRO A 23 -10.18 22.29 -21.52
CA PRO A 23 -9.27 21.28 -20.99
C PRO A 23 -7.84 21.43 -21.49
N ARG A 24 -7.65 21.81 -22.77
CA ARG A 24 -6.32 21.98 -23.35
C ARG A 24 -5.55 23.08 -22.65
N ARG A 25 -6.19 24.24 -22.45
CA ARG A 25 -5.58 25.37 -21.73
C ARG A 25 -5.31 25.04 -20.26
N THR A 26 -6.22 24.31 -19.62
CA THR A 26 -6.02 23.87 -18.22
C THR A 26 -4.82 22.95 -18.12
N VAL A 27 -4.67 21.99 -19.02
CA VAL A 27 -3.53 21.06 -19.03
C VAL A 27 -2.21 21.77 -19.37
N GLU A 28 -2.23 22.77 -20.26
CA GLU A 28 -1.08 23.65 -20.53
C GLU A 28 -0.66 24.43 -19.27
N ALA A 29 -1.62 24.94 -18.49
CA ALA A 29 -1.34 25.56 -17.20
C ALA A 29 -0.76 24.58 -16.17
N MET A 30 -1.29 23.35 -16.10
CA MET A 30 -0.74 22.28 -15.24
C MET A 30 0.71 21.95 -15.62
N ALA A 31 1.01 21.82 -16.91
CA ALA A 31 2.35 21.54 -17.41
C ALA A 31 3.33 22.67 -17.08
N GLY A 32 2.90 23.93 -17.28
CA GLY A 32 3.70 25.12 -16.98
C GLY A 32 4.00 25.25 -15.48
N GLU A 33 2.97 25.10 -14.62
CA GLU A 33 3.11 25.23 -13.15
C GLU A 33 4.16 24.27 -12.58
N GLN A 34 4.27 23.08 -13.12
CA GLN A 34 5.17 22.04 -12.59
C GLN A 34 6.47 21.89 -13.42
N SER A 35 6.82 22.88 -14.24
CA SER A 35 8.06 22.82 -15.03
C SER A 35 8.58 24.20 -15.37
N SER A 36 8.87 24.48 -16.64
CA SER A 36 9.13 25.80 -17.20
C SER A 36 7.89 26.26 -17.98
N GLY A 37 7.51 27.53 -17.82
CA GLY A 37 6.30 28.08 -18.42
C GLY A 37 5.42 28.72 -17.35
N THR A 38 6.00 29.71 -16.62
CA THR A 38 5.28 30.47 -15.59
C THR A 38 4.10 31.25 -16.22
N PHE A 39 3.07 31.54 -15.41
CA PHE A 39 1.89 32.29 -15.84
C PHE A 39 2.22 33.74 -16.30
N ILE A 40 3.41 34.24 -15.98
CA ILE A 40 4.00 35.49 -16.48
C ILE A 40 5.37 35.19 -17.03
N ALA A 41 5.67 35.63 -18.25
CA ALA A 41 7.00 35.47 -18.85
C ALA A 41 8.09 36.09 -17.98
N VAL A 42 9.08 35.31 -17.59
CA VAL A 42 10.22 35.78 -16.78
C VAL A 42 11.47 35.86 -17.60
N PRO A 43 12.35 36.88 -17.37
CA PRO A 43 13.66 36.95 -18.02
C PRO A 43 14.45 35.67 -17.70
N GLY A 44 14.92 34.96 -18.70
CA GLY A 44 15.66 33.71 -18.57
C GLY A 44 14.89 32.46 -19.00
N GLU A 45 13.60 32.53 -19.18
CA GLU A 45 12.80 31.49 -19.87
C GLU A 45 13.04 31.60 -21.39
N THR A 46 14.19 31.11 -21.86
CA THR A 46 14.49 31.08 -23.28
C THR A 46 13.79 29.85 -23.95
N PRO A 47 13.57 29.93 -25.29
CA PRO A 47 13.03 28.79 -26.02
C PRO A 47 13.85 27.49 -25.82
N GLU A 48 15.18 27.62 -25.74
CA GLU A 48 16.09 26.50 -25.52
C GLU A 48 15.93 25.88 -24.11
N LEU A 49 15.75 26.74 -23.10
CA LEU A 49 15.43 26.26 -21.71
C LEU A 49 14.10 25.53 -21.68
N THR A 50 13.06 26.12 -22.26
CA THR A 50 11.72 25.49 -22.31
C THR A 50 11.76 24.17 -23.07
N ALA A 51 12.44 24.11 -24.22
CA ALA A 51 12.58 22.89 -25.00
C ALA A 51 13.21 21.73 -24.19
N ARG A 52 14.18 22.08 -23.31
CA ARG A 52 14.92 21.11 -22.46
C ARG A 52 14.18 20.73 -21.18
N ALA A 53 13.47 21.67 -20.56
CA ALA A 53 12.98 21.54 -19.19
C ALA A 53 11.45 21.41 -19.07
N ALA A 54 10.69 21.80 -20.09
CA ALA A 54 9.25 21.82 -20.00
C ALA A 54 8.62 20.43 -19.87
N ALA A 55 7.55 20.38 -19.10
CA ALA A 55 6.63 19.27 -19.14
C ALA A 55 5.95 19.18 -20.53
N ARG A 56 5.59 17.97 -20.94
CA ARG A 56 4.89 17.72 -22.20
C ARG A 56 3.52 17.12 -21.92
N ILE A 57 2.57 17.49 -22.75
CA ILE A 57 1.25 16.85 -22.80
C ILE A 57 1.39 15.68 -23.78
N GLU A 58 1.50 14.47 -23.25
CA GLU A 58 1.62 13.25 -24.04
C GLU A 58 0.25 12.78 -24.55
N GLN A 59 -0.79 12.93 -23.70
CA GLN A 59 -2.16 12.57 -24.04
C GLN A 59 -3.16 13.54 -23.43
N LEU A 60 -4.22 13.82 -24.17
CA LEU A 60 -5.41 14.51 -23.69
C LEU A 60 -6.62 13.87 -24.37
N GLU A 61 -7.39 13.10 -23.60
CA GLU A 61 -8.61 12.43 -24.02
C GLU A 61 -9.80 13.06 -23.31
N LEU A 62 -10.74 13.61 -24.09
CA LEU A 62 -11.96 14.20 -23.55
C LEU A 62 -12.95 13.10 -23.15
N LEU A 63 -13.48 13.22 -21.96
CA LEU A 63 -14.53 12.36 -21.42
C LEU A 63 -15.90 13.05 -21.49
N ASP A 64 -16.83 12.58 -20.67
CA ASP A 64 -18.15 13.17 -20.45
C ASP A 64 -18.08 14.58 -19.84
N ARG A 65 -19.24 15.17 -19.64
CA ARG A 65 -19.42 16.45 -18.95
C ARG A 65 -20.32 16.26 -17.72
N ALA A 66 -20.17 17.15 -16.75
CA ALA A 66 -21.07 17.22 -15.61
C ALA A 66 -21.71 18.61 -15.52
N ASP A 67 -22.95 18.69 -15.08
CA ASP A 67 -23.67 19.95 -14.90
C ASP A 67 -23.19 20.73 -13.67
N SER A 68 -22.56 20.05 -12.74
CA SER A 68 -22.00 20.61 -11.50
C SER A 68 -20.60 20.01 -11.23
N PRO A 69 -19.75 20.71 -10.42
CA PRO A 69 -18.44 20.17 -10.09
C PRO A 69 -18.57 18.88 -9.29
N SER A 70 -17.72 17.89 -9.61
CA SER A 70 -17.68 16.58 -8.93
C SER A 70 -17.20 16.70 -7.48
N LEU A 71 -16.40 17.73 -7.18
CA LEU A 71 -15.94 18.04 -5.84
C LEU A 71 -16.81 19.17 -5.26
N PRO A 72 -17.69 18.89 -4.27
CA PRO A 72 -18.54 19.91 -3.69
C PRO A 72 -17.69 21.04 -3.06
N GLY A 73 -18.06 22.29 -3.36
CA GLY A 73 -17.34 23.47 -2.86
C GLY A 73 -16.03 23.76 -3.58
N ALA A 74 -15.72 23.10 -4.68
CA ALA A 74 -14.57 23.45 -5.52
C ALA A 74 -14.65 24.91 -5.95
N THR A 75 -13.63 25.69 -5.61
CA THR A 75 -13.52 27.09 -5.98
C THR A 75 -12.66 27.21 -7.24
N THR A 76 -13.23 27.79 -8.29
CA THR A 76 -12.51 28.08 -9.53
C THR A 76 -12.59 29.59 -9.81
N ASP A 77 -11.64 30.13 -10.58
CA ASP A 77 -11.68 31.53 -11.04
C ASP A 77 -12.48 31.69 -12.36
N ILE A 78 -12.99 30.59 -12.86
CA ILE A 78 -13.84 30.57 -14.06
C ILE A 78 -15.30 30.45 -13.63
N PRO A 79 -16.20 31.37 -14.06
CA PRO A 79 -17.62 31.25 -13.76
C PRO A 79 -18.19 29.89 -14.22
N ALA A 80 -19.19 29.39 -13.50
CA ALA A 80 -19.87 28.14 -13.87
C ALA A 80 -20.27 28.16 -15.36
N PRO A 81 -19.78 27.20 -16.15
CA PRO A 81 -19.96 27.24 -17.58
C PRO A 81 -21.39 26.84 -17.95
N LYS A 82 -21.96 27.49 -18.99
CA LYS A 82 -23.27 27.12 -19.52
C LYS A 82 -23.29 25.68 -20.08
N GLU A 83 -22.15 25.19 -20.51
CA GLU A 83 -21.98 23.86 -21.11
C GLU A 83 -21.54 22.76 -20.12
N GLY A 84 -21.48 23.07 -18.82
CA GLY A 84 -21.06 22.14 -17.79
C GLY A 84 -19.54 22.01 -17.65
N TYR A 85 -19.13 21.23 -16.66
CA TYR A 85 -17.74 20.94 -16.34
C TYR A 85 -17.20 19.82 -17.26
N ARG A 86 -16.06 20.04 -17.86
CA ARG A 86 -15.44 19.12 -18.82
C ARG A 86 -14.48 18.20 -18.08
N ARG A 87 -14.52 16.90 -18.40
CA ARG A 87 -13.64 15.88 -17.85
C ARG A 87 -12.68 15.37 -18.91
N ALA A 88 -11.49 14.98 -18.48
CA ALA A 88 -10.47 14.44 -19.38
C ALA A 88 -9.56 13.44 -18.66
N LEU A 89 -8.98 12.51 -19.42
CA LEU A 89 -7.77 11.80 -19.05
C LEU A 89 -6.57 12.54 -19.64
N VAL A 90 -5.55 12.74 -18.83
CA VAL A 90 -4.37 13.53 -19.17
C VAL A 90 -3.13 12.75 -18.83
N THR A 91 -2.16 12.68 -19.74
CA THR A 91 -0.80 12.24 -19.44
C THR A 91 0.16 13.42 -19.60
N LEU A 92 0.84 13.76 -18.52
CA LEU A 92 1.97 14.69 -18.52
C LEU A 92 3.28 13.94 -18.36
N SER A 93 4.36 14.48 -18.93
CA SER A 93 5.70 13.95 -18.75
C SER A 93 6.72 15.03 -18.45
N TRP A 94 7.74 14.67 -17.68
CA TRP A 94 8.84 15.56 -17.29
C TRP A 94 10.20 14.91 -17.58
N PRO A 95 11.19 15.67 -18.08
CA PRO A 95 12.50 15.10 -18.31
C PRO A 95 13.18 14.75 -16.97
N ILE A 96 13.79 13.56 -16.90
CA ILE A 96 14.49 13.10 -15.69
C ILE A 96 15.64 14.03 -15.30
N GLY A 97 16.23 14.71 -16.26
CA GLY A 97 17.31 15.66 -16.01
C GLY A 97 16.92 16.86 -15.15
N THR A 98 15.63 17.19 -15.06
CA THR A 98 15.12 18.28 -14.19
C THR A 98 14.70 17.79 -12.82
N ILE A 99 14.20 16.57 -12.71
CA ILE A 99 13.69 16.00 -11.46
C ILE A 99 14.79 15.25 -10.70
N GLY A 100 15.69 14.58 -11.42
CA GLY A 100 16.57 13.54 -10.88
C GLY A 100 15.79 12.29 -10.47
N ALA A 101 16.49 11.20 -10.21
CA ALA A 101 15.88 9.98 -9.69
C ALA A 101 15.66 10.12 -8.15
N SER A 102 14.73 10.97 -7.76
CA SER A 102 14.40 11.29 -6.38
C SER A 102 12.90 11.14 -6.12
N LEU A 103 12.50 10.21 -5.26
CA LEU A 103 11.09 10.02 -4.90
C LEU A 103 10.46 11.27 -4.26
N PRO A 104 11.13 12.01 -3.35
CA PRO A 104 10.58 13.28 -2.85
C PRO A 104 10.37 14.32 -3.95
N ASN A 105 11.33 14.49 -4.87
CA ASN A 105 11.18 15.43 -5.99
C ASN A 105 10.10 14.98 -6.98
N LEU A 106 9.97 13.66 -7.19
CA LEU A 106 8.90 13.09 -8.00
C LEU A 106 7.53 13.50 -7.45
N VAL A 107 7.30 13.32 -6.14
CA VAL A 107 6.04 13.71 -5.51
C VAL A 107 5.77 15.22 -5.66
N ALA A 108 6.79 16.07 -5.43
CA ALA A 108 6.66 17.50 -5.61
C ALA A 108 6.35 17.88 -7.08
N THR A 109 6.83 17.10 -8.05
CA THR A 109 6.59 17.34 -9.47
C THR A 109 5.21 16.90 -9.92
N VAL A 110 4.80 15.66 -9.58
CA VAL A 110 3.53 15.10 -10.11
C VAL A 110 2.30 15.49 -9.29
N ALA A 111 2.49 15.96 -8.06
CA ALA A 111 1.39 16.30 -7.16
C ALA A 111 1.52 17.67 -6.48
N GLY A 112 2.57 18.41 -6.68
CA GLY A 112 2.84 19.70 -6.01
C GLY A 112 1.66 20.67 -6.02
N ASN A 113 1.75 21.77 -6.72
CA ASN A 113 0.70 22.81 -6.76
C ASN A 113 -0.50 22.47 -7.67
N LEU A 114 -0.48 21.35 -8.40
CA LEU A 114 -1.52 21.02 -9.38
C LEU A 114 -2.92 20.98 -8.78
N PHE A 115 -3.04 20.51 -7.55
CA PHE A 115 -4.31 20.38 -6.84
C PHE A 115 -4.86 21.72 -6.31
N GLU A 116 -4.06 22.78 -6.36
CA GLU A 116 -4.42 24.13 -5.91
C GLU A 116 -4.77 25.08 -7.06
N LEU A 117 -4.62 24.63 -8.32
CA LEU A 117 -4.90 25.45 -9.49
C LEU A 117 -6.40 25.79 -9.59
N ARG A 118 -6.72 27.10 -9.68
CA ARG A 118 -8.09 27.59 -9.76
C ARG A 118 -8.83 27.17 -11.04
N GLN A 119 -8.12 26.74 -12.09
CA GLN A 119 -8.71 26.21 -13.30
C GLN A 119 -9.22 24.78 -13.13
N VAL A 120 -8.89 24.13 -12.01
CA VAL A 120 -9.19 22.73 -11.75
C VAL A 120 -10.33 22.63 -10.75
N SER A 121 -11.45 22.00 -11.13
CA SER A 121 -12.56 21.70 -10.22
C SER A 121 -12.48 20.28 -9.64
N GLY A 122 -11.63 19.43 -10.21
CA GLY A 122 -11.32 18.10 -9.71
C GLY A 122 -10.05 17.57 -10.36
N LEU A 123 -9.22 16.88 -9.57
CA LEU A 123 -7.97 16.27 -10.05
C LEU A 123 -7.63 15.01 -9.25
N LYS A 124 -7.36 13.93 -9.95
CA LYS A 124 -6.89 12.69 -9.34
C LYS A 124 -5.69 12.14 -10.09
N LEU A 125 -4.60 11.89 -9.39
CA LEU A 125 -3.43 11.22 -9.94
C LEU A 125 -3.70 9.71 -10.00
N LEU A 126 -3.75 9.17 -11.21
CA LEU A 126 -4.16 7.79 -11.48
C LEU A 126 -2.96 6.84 -11.49
N ASP A 127 -1.88 7.21 -12.20
CA ASP A 127 -0.70 6.37 -12.31
C ASP A 127 0.57 7.19 -12.50
N ILE A 128 1.73 6.57 -12.24
CA ILE A 128 3.07 7.13 -12.47
C ILE A 128 3.91 6.05 -13.17
N ARG A 129 4.56 6.43 -14.27
CA ARG A 129 5.56 5.61 -14.95
C ARG A 129 6.94 6.23 -14.76
N MET A 130 7.79 5.49 -14.08
CA MET A 130 9.14 5.92 -13.74
C MET A 130 10.16 5.28 -14.69
N PRO A 131 11.14 6.05 -15.21
CA PRO A 131 12.20 5.52 -16.04
C PRO A 131 13.21 4.67 -15.23
N PRO A 132 14.05 3.85 -15.91
CA PRO A 132 15.03 2.96 -15.29
C PRO A 132 15.95 3.62 -14.26
N ALA A 133 16.23 4.90 -14.37
CA ALA A 133 17.03 5.66 -13.41
C ALA A 133 16.51 5.54 -11.96
N PHE A 134 15.19 5.39 -11.76
CA PHE A 134 14.63 5.15 -10.42
C PHE A 134 14.96 3.73 -9.92
N ALA A 135 15.03 2.74 -10.80
CA ALA A 135 15.46 1.39 -10.42
C ALA A 135 16.93 1.36 -9.99
N GLU A 136 17.76 2.22 -10.55
CA GLU A 136 19.18 2.36 -10.17
C GLU A 136 19.32 3.09 -8.83
N ALA A 137 18.49 4.12 -8.58
CA ALA A 137 18.55 4.94 -7.36
C ALA A 137 17.96 4.27 -6.12
N TYR A 138 16.97 3.39 -6.30
CA TYR A 138 16.22 2.75 -5.21
C TYR A 138 16.25 1.24 -5.33
N ALA A 139 16.70 0.57 -4.25
CA ALA A 139 16.75 -0.89 -4.21
C ALA A 139 15.36 -1.55 -4.30
N GLY A 140 14.30 -0.87 -3.86
CA GLY A 140 12.95 -1.43 -3.76
C GLY A 140 12.85 -2.52 -2.69
N PRO A 141 11.89 -3.44 -2.82
CA PRO A 141 11.67 -4.50 -1.84
C PRO A 141 12.90 -5.41 -1.76
N ARG A 142 13.36 -5.66 -0.53
CA ARG A 142 14.53 -6.52 -0.30
C ARG A 142 14.16 -8.00 -0.28
N PHE A 143 12.99 -8.32 0.18
CA PHE A 143 12.49 -9.69 0.34
C PHE A 143 11.39 -10.02 -0.67
N GLY A 144 10.49 -9.10 -0.92
CA GLY A 144 9.37 -9.27 -1.82
C GLY A 144 8.54 -10.53 -1.51
N ILE A 145 7.92 -11.12 -2.52
CA ILE A 145 7.09 -12.32 -2.37
C ILE A 145 7.93 -13.54 -1.97
N ALA A 146 9.00 -13.80 -2.71
CA ALA A 146 9.81 -15.00 -2.49
C ALA A 146 10.53 -15.01 -1.13
N GLY A 147 11.08 -13.86 -0.72
CA GLY A 147 11.73 -13.71 0.58
C GLY A 147 10.75 -13.84 1.75
N THR A 148 9.56 -13.26 1.60
CA THR A 148 8.47 -13.39 2.58
C THR A 148 8.05 -14.84 2.78
N ARG A 149 7.76 -15.57 1.69
CA ARG A 149 7.40 -16.99 1.74
C ARG A 149 8.49 -17.84 2.40
N ARG A 150 9.74 -17.61 2.03
CA ARG A 150 10.88 -18.34 2.63
C ARG A 150 10.97 -18.11 4.13
N LEU A 151 10.84 -16.86 4.60
CA LEU A 151 10.93 -16.54 6.02
C LEU A 151 9.72 -17.01 6.83
N ALA A 152 8.54 -17.02 6.23
CA ALA A 152 7.32 -17.56 6.85
C ALA A 152 7.24 -19.10 6.79
N GLY A 153 8.11 -19.76 6.01
CA GLY A 153 8.08 -21.21 5.81
C GLY A 153 6.83 -21.70 5.07
N VAL A 154 6.24 -20.87 4.20
CA VAL A 154 4.99 -21.17 3.46
C VAL A 154 5.29 -21.22 1.96
N ALA A 155 5.47 -22.42 1.44
CA ALA A 155 5.81 -22.62 0.03
C ALA A 155 4.61 -22.42 -0.92
N SER A 156 3.39 -22.76 -0.48
CA SER A 156 2.15 -22.69 -1.26
C SER A 156 0.96 -22.25 -0.39
N GLY A 157 -0.12 -21.85 -1.03
CA GLY A 157 -1.26 -21.24 -0.35
C GLY A 157 -0.99 -19.79 0.06
N PRO A 158 -2.01 -19.05 0.52
CA PRO A 158 -1.82 -17.73 1.11
C PRO A 158 -1.15 -17.83 2.48
N LEU A 159 -0.47 -16.77 2.91
CA LEU A 159 -0.10 -16.65 4.31
C LEU A 159 -1.34 -16.30 5.12
N ILE A 160 -1.76 -17.19 6.01
CA ILE A 160 -2.87 -16.94 6.93
C ILE A 160 -2.37 -16.10 8.09
N GLY A 161 -2.96 -14.92 8.23
CA GLY A 161 -2.50 -13.93 9.20
C GLY A 161 -3.62 -13.32 10.03
N THR A 162 -3.21 -12.64 11.10
CA THR A 162 -4.10 -11.85 11.96
C THR A 162 -3.44 -10.56 12.43
N ILE A 163 -4.24 -9.70 13.02
CA ILE A 163 -3.85 -8.47 13.70
C ILE A 163 -4.10 -8.68 15.20
N ILE A 164 -3.17 -8.30 16.05
CA ILE A 164 -3.39 -8.31 17.51
C ILE A 164 -4.61 -7.46 17.83
N LYS A 165 -5.54 -8.05 18.58
CA LYS A 165 -6.76 -7.38 19.09
C LYS A 165 -6.97 -7.75 20.55
N PRO A 166 -7.45 -6.81 21.38
CA PRO A 166 -7.82 -5.42 21.08
C PRO A 166 -6.63 -4.59 20.56
N SER A 167 -6.93 -3.51 19.82
CA SER A 167 -5.91 -2.66 19.16
C SER A 167 -4.92 -2.06 20.15
N VAL A 168 -5.37 -1.76 21.35
CA VAL A 168 -4.59 -1.25 22.49
C VAL A 168 -5.15 -1.81 23.78
N GLY A 169 -4.36 -1.74 24.86
CA GLY A 169 -4.81 -2.13 26.20
C GLY A 169 -4.08 -3.37 26.75
N PHE A 170 -3.65 -4.28 25.87
CA PHE A 170 -2.80 -5.40 26.31
C PHE A 170 -1.42 -4.92 26.72
N GLY A 171 -0.91 -5.48 27.82
CA GLY A 171 0.51 -5.40 28.17
C GLY A 171 1.35 -6.40 27.38
N PRO A 172 2.68 -6.41 27.63
CA PRO A 172 3.62 -7.32 26.94
C PRO A 172 3.26 -8.81 27.11
N GLN A 173 2.89 -9.23 28.32
CA GLN A 173 2.57 -10.64 28.60
C GLN A 173 1.25 -11.07 27.98
N GLU A 174 0.20 -10.26 28.08
CA GLU A 174 -1.11 -10.56 27.47
C GLU A 174 -0.99 -10.66 25.95
N THR A 175 -0.16 -9.81 25.34
CA THR A 175 0.17 -9.89 23.91
C THR A 175 0.87 -11.22 23.59
N ALA A 176 1.85 -11.61 24.39
CA ALA A 176 2.58 -12.87 24.20
C ALA A 176 1.67 -14.10 24.37
N ASP A 177 0.74 -14.10 25.33
CA ASP A 177 -0.21 -15.19 25.57
C ASP A 177 -1.14 -15.41 24.37
N LEU A 178 -1.62 -14.30 23.74
CA LEU A 178 -2.39 -14.36 22.51
C LEU A 178 -1.54 -14.92 21.36
N VAL A 179 -0.31 -14.44 21.21
CA VAL A 179 0.62 -14.92 20.18
C VAL A 179 0.96 -16.39 20.37
N ASP A 180 1.16 -16.88 21.60
CA ASP A 180 1.37 -18.31 21.88
C ASP A 180 0.20 -19.16 21.40
N THR A 181 -1.04 -18.73 21.70
CA THR A 181 -2.26 -19.41 21.23
C THR A 181 -2.32 -19.49 19.70
N LEU A 182 -2.00 -18.40 19.01
CA LEU A 182 -1.99 -18.32 17.54
C LEU A 182 -0.86 -19.15 16.91
N CYS A 183 0.33 -19.13 17.50
CA CYS A 183 1.48 -19.93 17.05
C CYS A 183 1.19 -21.44 17.20
N ARG A 184 0.56 -21.87 18.28
CA ARG A 184 0.13 -23.27 18.47
C ARG A 184 -0.90 -23.70 17.42
N ALA A 185 -1.76 -22.80 16.98
CA ALA A 185 -2.69 -23.05 15.87
C ALA A 185 -2.00 -23.07 14.50
N GLY A 186 -0.71 -22.80 14.44
CA GLY A 186 0.06 -22.80 13.20
C GLY A 186 -0.18 -21.61 12.29
N ILE A 187 -0.52 -20.45 12.83
CA ILE A 187 -0.66 -19.22 12.03
C ILE A 187 0.63 -18.85 11.36
N ASP A 188 0.58 -18.25 10.15
CA ASP A 188 1.76 -17.91 9.36
C ASP A 188 2.27 -16.49 9.65
N PHE A 189 1.34 -15.56 9.90
CA PHE A 189 1.64 -14.14 10.02
C PHE A 189 0.82 -13.48 11.14
N ILE A 190 1.47 -12.68 11.96
CA ILE A 190 0.84 -11.84 12.98
C ILE A 190 1.41 -10.43 12.84
N LYS A 191 0.57 -9.41 12.96
CA LYS A 191 1.06 -8.03 13.04
C LYS A 191 0.56 -7.33 14.30
N ASP A 192 1.39 -6.43 14.83
CA ASP A 192 0.93 -5.41 15.78
C ASP A 192 -0.23 -4.61 15.18
N ASP A 193 -1.11 -4.08 16.02
CA ASP A 193 -2.03 -3.06 15.57
C ASP A 193 -1.27 -1.75 15.24
N GLU A 194 -1.76 -0.99 14.27
CA GLU A 194 -1.15 0.29 13.89
C GLU A 194 -1.17 1.34 14.99
N LEU A 195 -2.02 1.16 15.99
CA LEU A 195 -2.11 2.02 17.19
C LEU A 195 -1.13 1.59 18.29
N GLN A 196 -0.61 0.37 18.21
CA GLN A 196 0.28 -0.22 19.20
C GLN A 196 1.74 0.01 18.78
N SER A 197 2.34 1.09 19.24
CA SER A 197 3.76 1.39 18.97
C SER A 197 4.59 1.24 20.25
N ASP A 198 4.65 2.26 21.10
CA ASP A 198 5.52 2.31 22.28
C ASP A 198 4.87 3.12 23.40
N GLY A 199 3.74 2.66 23.92
CA GLY A 199 3.05 3.28 25.04
C GLY A 199 3.51 2.70 26.39
N ALA A 200 3.37 3.46 27.46
CA ALA A 200 3.78 3.05 28.80
C ALA A 200 3.09 1.75 29.31
N LEU A 201 1.88 1.47 28.83
CA LEU A 201 1.16 0.23 29.18
C LEU A 201 1.75 -1.01 28.48
N CYS A 202 2.37 -0.81 27.31
CA CYS A 202 3.00 -1.88 26.54
C CYS A 202 4.28 -1.36 25.87
N PRO A 203 5.38 -1.18 26.62
CA PRO A 203 6.64 -0.71 26.07
C PRO A 203 7.12 -1.63 24.95
N PHE A 204 7.67 -1.02 23.89
CA PHE A 204 8.03 -1.72 22.66
C PHE A 204 8.98 -2.89 22.90
N GLU A 205 10.11 -2.64 23.55
CA GLU A 205 11.14 -3.66 23.80
C GLU A 205 10.60 -4.81 24.67
N ALA A 206 9.85 -4.49 25.73
CA ALA A 206 9.25 -5.51 26.59
C ALA A 206 8.24 -6.39 25.83
N ARG A 207 7.46 -5.79 24.91
CA ARG A 207 6.53 -6.54 24.05
C ARG A 207 7.28 -7.44 23.08
N VAL A 208 8.31 -6.93 22.40
CA VAL A 208 9.14 -7.72 21.49
C VAL A 208 9.76 -8.91 22.22
N ASP A 209 10.37 -8.69 23.38
CA ASP A 209 11.01 -9.75 24.15
C ASP A 209 10.01 -10.82 24.62
N ALA A 210 8.83 -10.41 25.10
CA ALA A 210 7.81 -11.34 25.53
C ALA A 210 7.25 -12.17 24.35
N VAL A 211 6.94 -11.52 23.24
CA VAL A 211 6.41 -12.17 22.03
C VAL A 211 7.45 -13.09 21.40
N MET A 212 8.68 -12.63 21.23
CA MET A 212 9.72 -13.46 20.59
C MET A 212 10.08 -14.69 21.41
N ARG A 213 10.03 -14.62 22.74
CA ARG A 213 10.21 -15.80 23.62
C ARG A 213 9.21 -16.91 23.29
N VAL A 214 7.94 -16.58 23.08
CA VAL A 214 6.92 -17.59 22.74
C VAL A 214 7.03 -18.04 21.29
N VAL A 215 7.35 -17.14 20.37
CA VAL A 215 7.56 -17.49 18.95
C VAL A 215 8.71 -18.48 18.79
N GLU A 216 9.85 -18.24 19.44
CA GLU A 216 11.00 -19.16 19.42
C GLU A 216 10.66 -20.51 20.08
N ALA A 217 10.04 -20.49 21.26
CA ALA A 217 9.63 -21.74 21.91
C ALA A 217 8.65 -22.58 21.07
N GLN A 218 7.79 -21.95 20.27
CA GLN A 218 6.91 -22.66 19.35
C GLN A 218 7.66 -23.12 18.09
N ALA A 219 8.61 -22.32 17.59
CA ALA A 219 9.45 -22.71 16.47
C ALA A 219 10.31 -23.94 16.79
N ASP A 220 10.90 -24.02 17.98
CA ASP A 220 11.67 -25.19 18.45
C ASP A 220 10.81 -26.46 18.52
N ARG A 221 9.52 -26.33 18.88
CA ARG A 221 8.59 -27.47 18.96
C ARG A 221 8.06 -27.93 17.60
N SER A 222 7.78 -26.99 16.71
CA SER A 222 7.05 -27.24 15.46
C SER A 222 7.94 -27.29 14.22
N GLY A 223 9.17 -26.79 14.32
CA GLY A 223 10.05 -26.55 13.16
C GLY A 223 9.63 -25.36 12.30
N ARG A 224 8.61 -24.60 12.72
CA ARG A 224 8.06 -23.44 11.97
C ARG A 224 8.04 -22.20 12.84
N LYS A 225 8.58 -21.11 12.29
CA LYS A 225 8.59 -19.80 12.95
C LYS A 225 7.54 -18.89 12.37
N THR A 226 6.55 -18.48 13.19
CA THR A 226 5.53 -17.51 12.79
C THR A 226 6.19 -16.17 12.50
N MET A 227 5.83 -15.53 11.39
CA MET A 227 6.28 -14.19 11.06
C MET A 227 5.50 -13.16 11.88
N VAL A 228 6.20 -12.33 12.66
CA VAL A 228 5.58 -11.27 13.46
C VAL A 228 6.09 -9.91 13.00
N ALA A 229 5.19 -9.04 12.56
CA ALA A 229 5.46 -7.68 12.11
C ALA A 229 5.27 -6.69 13.27
N PHE A 230 6.37 -6.29 13.91
CA PHE A 230 6.38 -5.33 15.01
C PHE A 230 6.32 -3.90 14.51
N ASN A 231 5.44 -3.09 15.11
CA ASN A 231 5.20 -1.71 14.70
C ASN A 231 6.32 -0.76 15.17
N LEU A 232 7.20 -0.40 14.24
CA LEU A 232 8.32 0.52 14.50
C LEU A 232 7.93 1.99 14.50
N THR A 233 6.72 2.35 14.06
CA THR A 233 6.30 3.75 13.80
C THR A 233 6.76 4.69 14.91
N GLY A 234 7.55 5.70 14.55
CA GLY A 234 8.17 6.67 15.44
C GLY A 234 9.12 7.59 14.65
N ASP A 235 9.93 8.36 15.35
CA ASP A 235 11.00 9.15 14.76
C ASP A 235 12.09 8.26 14.18
N LEU A 236 12.94 8.80 13.30
CA LEU A 236 13.98 8.03 12.60
C LEU A 236 14.89 7.24 13.57
N ASP A 237 15.39 7.89 14.63
CA ASP A 237 16.24 7.24 15.62
C ASP A 237 15.48 6.18 16.42
N GLN A 238 14.20 6.40 16.71
CA GLN A 238 13.35 5.42 17.37
C GLN A 238 13.13 4.21 16.47
N MET A 239 12.80 4.41 15.19
CA MET A 239 12.62 3.31 14.24
C MET A 239 13.87 2.46 14.12
N LYS A 240 15.05 3.08 14.09
CA LYS A 240 16.34 2.38 14.01
C LYS A 240 16.60 1.55 15.27
N ARG A 241 16.47 2.14 16.45
CA ARG A 241 16.64 1.40 17.72
C ARG A 241 15.66 0.24 17.85
N ARG A 242 14.39 0.45 17.51
CA ARG A 242 13.35 -0.58 17.54
C ARG A 242 13.62 -1.70 16.53
N HIS A 243 14.05 -1.36 15.32
CA HIS A 243 14.47 -2.34 14.31
C HIS A 243 15.62 -3.22 14.83
N ASP A 244 16.66 -2.59 15.38
CA ASP A 244 17.84 -3.30 15.89
C ASP A 244 17.47 -4.21 17.07
N HIS A 245 16.52 -3.78 17.92
CA HIS A 245 15.99 -4.62 18.99
C HIS A 245 15.22 -5.83 18.46
N VAL A 246 14.32 -5.64 17.49
CA VAL A 246 13.60 -6.74 16.84
C VAL A 246 14.57 -7.73 16.19
N LEU A 247 15.56 -7.22 15.47
CA LEU A 247 16.58 -8.06 14.82
C LEU A 247 17.37 -8.87 15.85
N LYS A 248 17.83 -8.24 16.95
CA LYS A 248 18.54 -8.88 18.04
C LYS A 248 17.70 -9.94 18.75
N ALA A 249 16.40 -9.70 18.90
CA ALA A 249 15.46 -10.65 19.48
C ALA A 249 15.11 -11.83 18.53
N GLY A 250 15.68 -11.87 17.32
CA GLY A 250 15.38 -12.91 16.32
C GLY A 250 14.07 -12.68 15.56
N GLY A 251 13.53 -11.47 15.59
CA GLY A 251 12.30 -11.15 14.86
C GLY A 251 12.41 -11.34 13.35
N THR A 252 11.28 -11.49 12.67
CA THR A 252 11.21 -11.90 11.27
C THR A 252 10.57 -10.87 10.35
N CYS A 253 9.98 -9.79 10.90
CA CYS A 253 9.34 -8.73 10.15
C CYS A 253 9.18 -7.47 11.00
N VAL A 254 9.12 -6.32 10.34
CA VAL A 254 8.81 -5.03 10.97
C VAL A 254 7.68 -4.34 10.22
N MET A 255 6.94 -3.45 10.90
CA MET A 255 5.86 -2.68 10.31
C MET A 255 6.09 -1.19 10.47
N ALA A 256 5.66 -0.41 9.49
CA ALA A 256 5.59 1.05 9.58
C ALA A 256 4.25 1.56 9.03
N SER A 257 3.68 2.55 9.72
CA SER A 257 2.53 3.33 9.27
C SER A 257 3.00 4.40 8.28
N LEU A 258 2.80 4.16 6.98
CA LEU A 258 3.40 4.92 5.88
C LEU A 258 3.17 6.43 5.98
N ASN A 259 1.90 6.84 6.15
CA ASN A 259 1.56 8.25 6.21
C ASN A 259 2.06 8.94 7.50
N SER A 260 2.36 8.17 8.55
CA SER A 260 2.90 8.70 9.81
C SER A 260 4.41 8.91 9.72
N VAL A 261 5.16 7.94 9.16
CA VAL A 261 6.63 8.05 9.05
C VAL A 261 7.06 8.89 7.85
N GLY A 262 6.17 9.07 6.88
CA GLY A 262 6.44 9.81 5.65
C GLY A 262 7.39 9.08 4.69
N LEU A 263 7.46 9.61 3.47
CA LEU A 263 8.24 8.98 2.39
C LEU A 263 9.73 8.91 2.72
N VAL A 264 10.30 9.98 3.27
CA VAL A 264 11.72 10.02 3.64
C VAL A 264 12.03 9.04 4.77
N GLY A 265 11.14 8.95 5.78
CA GLY A 265 11.27 7.95 6.86
C GLY A 265 11.24 6.52 6.33
N MET A 266 10.36 6.24 5.36
CA MET A 266 10.28 4.92 4.73
C MET A 266 11.52 4.60 3.87
N ILE A 267 12.03 5.58 3.10
CA ILE A 267 13.28 5.44 2.31
C ILE A 267 14.44 5.07 3.25
N GLU A 268 14.56 5.77 4.37
CA GLU A 268 15.62 5.49 5.33
C GLU A 268 15.45 4.12 5.99
N LEU A 269 14.23 3.76 6.40
CA LEU A 269 13.94 2.41 6.91
C LEU A 269 14.33 1.34 5.88
N GLY A 270 13.98 1.50 4.60
CA GLY A 270 14.32 0.57 3.52
C GLY A 270 15.83 0.41 3.31
N ARG A 271 16.62 1.45 3.58
CA ARG A 271 18.09 1.42 3.46
C ARG A 271 18.74 0.55 4.53
N PHE A 272 18.32 0.67 5.78
CA PHE A 272 18.97 -0.06 6.89
C PHE A 272 18.27 -1.37 7.26
N SER A 273 16.99 -1.57 6.92
CA SER A 273 16.26 -2.76 7.37
C SER A 273 16.89 -4.05 6.86
N GLN A 274 17.12 -4.96 7.76
CA GLN A 274 17.54 -6.34 7.50
C GLN A 274 16.37 -7.33 7.60
N LEU A 275 15.16 -6.82 7.80
CA LEU A 275 13.91 -7.56 7.95
C LEU A 275 12.91 -7.09 6.90
N PRO A 276 11.98 -7.95 6.46
CA PRO A 276 10.86 -7.53 5.61
C PRO A 276 10.08 -6.39 6.23
N ILE A 277 9.68 -5.42 5.40
CA ILE A 277 8.91 -4.26 5.83
C ILE A 277 7.44 -4.44 5.43
N HIS A 278 6.59 -4.57 6.44
CA HIS A 278 5.15 -4.60 6.31
C HIS A 278 4.61 -3.15 6.33
N ALA A 279 4.19 -2.66 5.17
CA ALA A 279 3.78 -1.27 5.01
C ALA A 279 2.28 -1.10 5.25
N HIS A 280 1.93 -0.44 6.35
CA HIS A 280 0.54 -0.18 6.71
C HIS A 280 0.05 1.15 6.15
N ARG A 281 -1.10 1.15 5.46
CA ARG A 281 -1.65 2.31 4.75
C ARG A 281 -2.67 3.13 5.56
N ASN A 282 -2.64 3.10 6.89
CA ASN A 282 -3.55 3.95 7.68
C ASN A 282 -3.45 5.42 7.25
N GLY A 283 -4.60 6.11 7.25
CA GLY A 283 -4.71 7.44 6.66
C GLY A 283 -4.91 7.48 5.14
N TRP A 284 -4.86 6.35 4.43
CA TRP A 284 -5.10 6.30 2.99
C TRP A 284 -6.46 6.90 2.58
N GLY A 285 -7.47 6.75 3.42
CA GLY A 285 -8.82 7.24 3.14
C GLY A 285 -8.91 8.74 2.86
N TYR A 286 -8.10 9.59 3.51
CA TYR A 286 -8.13 11.03 3.24
C TYR A 286 -7.47 11.41 1.91
N LEU A 287 -6.61 10.53 1.37
CA LEU A 287 -5.98 10.73 0.06
C LEU A 287 -6.82 10.19 -1.11
N SER A 288 -7.73 9.27 -0.86
CA SER A 288 -8.33 8.46 -1.94
C SER A 288 -9.86 8.44 -1.97
N ARG A 289 -10.54 8.78 -0.85
CA ARG A 289 -11.98 8.58 -0.72
C ARG A 289 -12.82 9.40 -1.71
N SER A 290 -12.37 10.59 -2.09
CA SER A 290 -13.02 11.37 -3.15
C SER A 290 -12.66 10.79 -4.52
N PRO A 291 -13.63 10.52 -5.39
CA PRO A 291 -13.34 10.12 -6.77
C PRO A 291 -12.74 11.26 -7.61
N ALA A 292 -12.96 12.51 -7.19
CA ALA A 292 -12.56 13.71 -7.92
C ALA A 292 -11.32 14.40 -7.32
N LEU A 293 -10.67 13.83 -6.30
CA LEU A 293 -9.52 14.46 -5.64
C LEU A 293 -8.56 13.40 -5.09
N GLY A 294 -7.26 13.67 -5.17
CA GLY A 294 -6.23 12.90 -4.51
C GLY A 294 -5.53 11.89 -5.40
N TRP A 295 -5.27 10.70 -4.90
CA TRP A 295 -4.43 9.69 -5.53
C TRP A 295 -5.19 8.38 -5.76
N ASP A 296 -4.85 7.69 -6.85
CA ASP A 296 -5.15 6.27 -7.00
C ASP A 296 -4.07 5.43 -6.31
N TYR A 297 -4.45 4.24 -5.83
CA TYR A 297 -3.51 3.34 -5.18
C TYR A 297 -2.40 2.87 -6.15
N THR A 298 -2.71 2.74 -7.42
CA THR A 298 -1.75 2.34 -8.46
C THR A 298 -0.55 3.30 -8.55
N ALA A 299 -0.79 4.60 -8.44
CA ALA A 299 0.28 5.60 -8.38
C ALA A 299 0.98 5.57 -7.01
N TRP A 300 0.18 5.61 -5.94
CA TRP A 300 0.68 5.80 -4.57
C TRP A 300 1.57 4.65 -4.09
N HIS A 301 1.19 3.39 -4.34
CA HIS A 301 1.95 2.23 -3.86
C HIS A 301 3.37 2.15 -4.44
N LYS A 302 3.58 2.66 -5.68
CA LYS A 302 4.87 2.62 -6.36
C LYS A 302 5.97 3.36 -5.61
N LEU A 303 5.61 4.48 -4.96
CA LEU A 303 6.54 5.26 -4.14
C LEU A 303 7.06 4.44 -2.95
N TRP A 304 6.15 3.81 -2.23
CA TRP A 304 6.46 3.04 -1.04
C TRP A 304 7.17 1.73 -1.34
N ARG A 305 6.81 1.11 -2.45
CA ARG A 305 7.46 -0.08 -2.96
C ARG A 305 8.93 0.21 -3.30
N LEU A 306 9.22 1.30 -4.01
CA LEU A 306 10.60 1.72 -4.27
C LEU A 306 11.33 2.16 -3.00
N ALA A 307 10.61 2.71 -2.02
CA ALA A 307 11.17 3.03 -0.72
C ALA A 307 11.51 1.80 0.13
N GLY A 308 11.14 0.57 -0.30
CA GLY A 308 11.55 -0.68 0.34
C GLY A 308 10.44 -1.51 0.99
N ALA A 309 9.15 -1.22 0.71
CA ALA A 309 8.06 -2.06 1.21
C ALA A 309 8.09 -3.46 0.58
N ASP A 310 7.98 -4.50 1.41
CA ASP A 310 7.86 -5.90 0.97
C ASP A 310 6.40 -6.38 0.98
N HIS A 311 5.58 -5.87 1.90
CA HIS A 311 4.15 -6.14 2.01
C HIS A 311 3.38 -4.84 2.05
N MET A 312 2.24 -4.74 1.34
CA MET A 312 1.38 -3.55 1.40
C MET A 312 -0.09 -3.91 1.54
N HIS A 313 -0.77 -3.23 2.47
CA HIS A 313 -2.22 -3.36 2.64
C HIS A 313 -2.97 -2.87 1.41
N VAL A 314 -3.95 -3.67 0.95
CA VAL A 314 -4.84 -3.36 -0.18
C VAL A 314 -6.32 -3.32 0.21
N ASN A 315 -6.66 -3.48 1.50
CA ASN A 315 -7.97 -3.88 2.03
C ASN A 315 -8.31 -5.33 1.66
N GLY A 316 -9.58 -5.67 1.65
CA GLY A 316 -10.09 -6.96 1.23
C GLY A 316 -11.40 -6.81 0.48
N LEU A 317 -11.92 -7.88 -0.08
CA LEU A 317 -13.22 -7.88 -0.73
C LEU A 317 -14.34 -7.78 0.30
N ALA A 318 -15.46 -7.18 -0.07
CA ALA A 318 -16.58 -6.91 0.82
C ALA A 318 -16.14 -6.32 2.16
N ASN A 319 -15.18 -5.39 2.13
CA ASN A 319 -14.52 -4.87 3.32
C ASN A 319 -15.41 -3.88 4.10
N LYS A 320 -15.02 -3.61 5.35
CA LYS A 320 -15.75 -2.69 6.25
C LYS A 320 -15.58 -1.20 5.92
N PHE A 321 -14.78 -0.84 4.93
CA PHE A 321 -14.52 0.55 4.52
C PHE A 321 -15.27 0.90 3.23
N SER A 322 -15.14 2.14 2.78
CA SER A 322 -15.83 2.65 1.60
C SER A 322 -15.19 2.26 0.26
N GLU A 323 -14.09 1.52 0.28
CA GLU A 323 -13.40 1.12 -0.94
C GLU A 323 -14.11 -0.04 -1.64
N ARG A 324 -14.30 0.07 -2.95
CA ARG A 324 -14.97 -0.93 -3.78
C ARG A 324 -14.04 -2.11 -4.08
N ASP A 325 -14.63 -3.27 -4.31
CA ASP A 325 -13.89 -4.50 -4.62
C ASP A 325 -13.04 -4.41 -5.88
N ASP A 326 -13.51 -3.71 -6.92
CA ASP A 326 -12.74 -3.47 -8.15
C ASP A 326 -11.44 -2.70 -7.89
N SER A 327 -11.48 -1.68 -7.01
CA SER A 327 -10.29 -0.93 -6.56
C SER A 327 -9.33 -1.81 -5.76
N VAL A 328 -9.85 -2.65 -4.85
CA VAL A 328 -9.04 -3.60 -4.08
C VAL A 328 -8.32 -4.59 -5.00
N ILE A 329 -9.04 -5.15 -5.97
CA ILE A 329 -8.48 -6.10 -6.95
C ILE A 329 -7.40 -5.42 -7.80
N ALA A 330 -7.65 -4.21 -8.29
CA ALA A 330 -6.67 -3.43 -9.06
C ALA A 330 -5.41 -3.15 -8.22
N SER A 331 -5.58 -2.75 -6.95
CA SER A 331 -4.50 -2.51 -6.00
C SER A 331 -3.64 -3.76 -5.78
N ALA A 332 -4.28 -4.92 -5.58
CA ALA A 332 -3.57 -6.18 -5.37
C ALA A 332 -2.80 -6.61 -6.62
N LYS A 333 -3.42 -6.51 -7.80
CA LYS A 333 -2.76 -6.80 -9.09
C LYS A 333 -1.56 -5.87 -9.34
N ALA A 334 -1.68 -4.60 -8.98
CA ALA A 334 -0.58 -3.64 -9.08
C ALA A 334 0.60 -4.01 -8.17
N CYS A 335 0.36 -4.53 -6.97
CA CYS A 335 1.42 -5.05 -6.09
C CYS A 335 2.13 -6.26 -6.70
N LEU A 336 1.39 -7.16 -7.36
CA LEU A 336 1.90 -8.41 -7.94
C LEU A 336 2.62 -8.20 -9.28
N ALA A 337 2.30 -7.15 -10.02
CA ALA A 337 2.97 -6.83 -11.27
C ALA A 337 4.36 -6.17 -11.03
N PRO A 338 5.41 -6.48 -11.80
CA PRO A 338 6.68 -5.78 -11.68
C PRO A 338 6.56 -4.30 -12.08
N LEU A 339 7.31 -3.40 -11.41
CA LEU A 339 7.42 -2.00 -11.82
C LEU A 339 8.37 -1.83 -12.99
N PHE A 340 9.43 -2.62 -13.00
CA PHE A 340 10.44 -2.64 -14.05
C PHE A 340 10.53 -4.05 -14.64
N PRO A 341 10.51 -4.20 -15.98
CA PRO A 341 10.40 -5.51 -16.64
C PRO A 341 11.44 -6.55 -16.20
N ASP A 342 12.67 -6.09 -15.96
CA ASP A 342 13.82 -6.98 -15.67
C ASP A 342 14.11 -7.09 -14.17
N ARG A 343 13.14 -6.74 -13.30
CA ARG A 343 13.36 -6.67 -11.86
C ARG A 343 12.31 -7.48 -11.09
N PRO A 344 12.72 -8.37 -10.17
CA PRO A 344 11.80 -9.12 -9.30
C PRO A 344 11.34 -8.23 -8.13
N ASP A 345 10.68 -7.13 -8.43
CA ASP A 345 10.29 -6.11 -7.47
C ASP A 345 8.80 -6.19 -7.06
N ALA A 346 8.11 -7.29 -7.39
CA ALA A 346 6.75 -7.56 -6.92
C ALA A 346 6.72 -7.73 -5.39
N ILE A 347 5.64 -7.21 -4.78
CA ILE A 347 5.43 -7.22 -3.33
C ILE A 347 4.18 -8.00 -2.95
N MET A 348 4.12 -8.45 -1.69
CA MET A 348 3.01 -9.24 -1.18
C MET A 348 1.82 -8.33 -0.84
N PRO A 349 0.67 -8.39 -1.55
CA PRO A 349 -0.53 -7.68 -1.13
C PRO A 349 -1.10 -8.28 0.15
N VAL A 350 -1.60 -7.42 1.04
CA VAL A 350 -2.17 -7.80 2.32
C VAL A 350 -3.66 -7.51 2.32
N PHE A 351 -4.47 -8.57 2.30
CA PHE A 351 -5.92 -8.49 2.42
C PHE A 351 -6.30 -8.43 3.88
N SER A 352 -7.11 -7.42 4.25
CA SER A 352 -7.52 -7.16 5.62
C SER A 352 -8.87 -6.43 5.67
N SER A 353 -9.23 -5.82 6.79
CA SER A 353 -10.40 -4.94 6.89
C SER A 353 -11.75 -5.69 6.88
N GLY A 354 -11.95 -6.55 7.87
CA GLY A 354 -13.20 -7.29 8.05
C GLY A 354 -13.25 -8.62 7.31
N GLN A 355 -12.09 -9.16 6.94
CA GLN A 355 -12.03 -10.46 6.27
C GLN A 355 -12.39 -11.61 7.19
N THR A 356 -13.08 -12.60 6.64
CA THR A 356 -13.48 -13.87 7.26
C THR A 356 -13.26 -15.00 6.25
N ILE A 357 -13.79 -16.18 6.53
CA ILE A 357 -13.80 -17.31 5.59
C ILE A 357 -14.56 -17.00 4.29
N ARG A 358 -15.53 -16.08 4.32
CA ARG A 358 -16.45 -15.77 3.20
C ARG A 358 -15.74 -15.15 1.99
N GLN A 359 -14.65 -14.43 2.20
CA GLN A 359 -13.95 -13.72 1.13
C GLN A 359 -12.86 -14.55 0.44
N ALA A 360 -12.52 -15.74 0.96
CA ALA A 360 -11.43 -16.57 0.42
C ALA A 360 -11.66 -16.94 -1.06
N GLU A 361 -12.83 -17.48 -1.40
CA GLU A 361 -13.19 -17.89 -2.77
C GLU A 361 -13.18 -16.70 -3.73
N GLY A 362 -13.84 -15.59 -3.36
CA GLY A 362 -13.88 -14.37 -4.18
C GLY A 362 -12.49 -13.80 -4.44
N THR A 363 -11.62 -13.80 -3.41
CA THR A 363 -10.24 -13.32 -3.54
C THR A 363 -9.41 -14.21 -4.47
N TRP A 364 -9.51 -15.54 -4.32
CA TRP A 364 -8.86 -16.50 -5.22
C TRP A 364 -9.32 -16.33 -6.67
N ARG A 365 -10.63 -16.27 -6.88
CA ARG A 365 -11.22 -16.12 -8.22
C ARG A 365 -10.79 -14.82 -8.90
N ALA A 366 -10.64 -13.72 -8.13
CA ALA A 366 -10.23 -12.41 -8.67
C ALA A 366 -8.74 -12.33 -9.04
N LEU A 367 -7.88 -13.03 -8.30
CA LEU A 367 -6.42 -12.92 -8.45
C LEU A 367 -5.77 -14.09 -9.21
N GLY A 368 -6.30 -15.31 -9.10
CA GLY A 368 -5.71 -16.52 -9.65
C GLY A 368 -4.35 -16.91 -9.04
N THR A 369 -3.99 -16.33 -7.89
CA THR A 369 -2.75 -16.61 -7.16
C THR A 369 -2.97 -16.61 -5.65
N THR A 370 -2.09 -17.30 -4.94
CA THR A 370 -2.01 -17.30 -3.47
C THR A 370 -0.84 -16.47 -2.93
N ASP A 371 -0.20 -15.67 -3.77
CA ASP A 371 0.87 -14.75 -3.38
C ASP A 371 0.33 -13.52 -2.65
N LEU A 372 -0.21 -13.75 -1.47
CA LEU A 372 -0.82 -12.75 -0.62
C LEU A 372 -0.75 -13.13 0.86
N ILE A 373 -0.87 -12.14 1.73
CA ILE A 373 -1.16 -12.31 3.16
C ILE A 373 -2.66 -12.06 3.35
N PHE A 374 -3.38 -13.04 3.91
CA PHE A 374 -4.78 -12.89 4.26
C PHE A 374 -4.92 -12.66 5.76
N ALA A 375 -5.01 -11.40 6.17
CA ALA A 375 -4.97 -10.96 7.55
C ALA A 375 -6.39 -10.73 8.10
N ALA A 376 -6.96 -11.75 8.70
CA ALA A 376 -8.29 -11.74 9.28
C ALA A 376 -8.22 -11.51 10.79
N GLY A 377 -8.52 -10.29 11.26
CA GLY A 377 -8.56 -9.97 12.70
C GLY A 377 -9.75 -10.67 13.39
N GLY A 378 -10.94 -10.08 13.30
CA GLY A 378 -12.16 -10.65 13.84
C GLY A 378 -12.49 -12.02 13.27
N GLY A 379 -12.21 -12.26 11.98
CA GLY A 379 -12.46 -13.55 11.32
C GLY A 379 -11.65 -14.74 11.88
N ILE A 380 -10.60 -14.48 12.66
CA ILE A 380 -9.84 -15.50 13.40
C ILE A 380 -10.18 -15.42 14.90
N LEU A 381 -10.04 -14.23 15.49
CA LEU A 381 -10.07 -14.06 16.94
C LEU A 381 -11.49 -14.19 17.54
N ALA A 382 -12.53 -13.91 16.77
CA ALA A 382 -13.92 -14.02 17.21
C ALA A 382 -14.59 -15.36 16.80
N HIS A 383 -13.80 -16.37 16.40
CA HIS A 383 -14.36 -17.70 16.12
C HIS A 383 -14.98 -18.29 17.38
N PRO A 384 -16.20 -18.90 17.33
CA PRO A 384 -16.89 -19.39 18.51
C PRO A 384 -16.08 -20.40 19.31
N ASP A 385 -15.29 -21.25 18.65
CA ASP A 385 -14.41 -22.24 19.31
C ASP A 385 -12.98 -21.69 19.55
N GLY A 386 -12.80 -20.37 19.53
CA GLY A 386 -11.56 -19.69 19.82
C GLY A 386 -10.62 -19.52 18.63
N PRO A 387 -9.51 -18.77 18.83
CA PRO A 387 -8.61 -18.35 17.75
C PRO A 387 -7.96 -19.52 16.98
N ALA A 388 -7.68 -20.63 17.63
CA ALA A 388 -7.09 -21.81 16.98
C ALA A 388 -8.03 -22.41 15.93
N ALA A 389 -9.32 -22.51 16.25
CA ALA A 389 -10.33 -22.94 15.30
C ALA A 389 -10.50 -21.93 14.15
N GLY A 390 -10.42 -20.62 14.46
CA GLY A 390 -10.45 -19.57 13.45
C GLY A 390 -9.32 -19.69 12.42
N VAL A 391 -8.09 -19.99 12.83
CA VAL A 391 -6.97 -20.26 11.93
C VAL A 391 -7.26 -21.46 11.02
N ASN A 392 -7.74 -22.56 11.60
CA ASN A 392 -8.06 -23.79 10.85
C ASN A 392 -9.21 -23.56 9.86
N ALA A 393 -10.29 -22.89 10.29
CA ALA A 393 -11.42 -22.56 9.44
C ALA A 393 -10.96 -21.72 8.21
N LEU A 394 -10.07 -20.75 8.42
CA LEU A 394 -9.59 -19.91 7.33
C LEU A 394 -8.68 -20.69 6.37
N ARG A 395 -7.82 -21.60 6.87
CA ARG A 395 -7.04 -22.51 6.02
C ARG A 395 -7.92 -23.39 5.17
N ASP A 396 -8.96 -23.97 5.77
CA ASP A 396 -9.89 -24.84 5.05
C ASP A 396 -10.71 -24.08 4.02
N ALA A 397 -11.11 -22.84 4.30
CA ALA A 397 -11.78 -21.98 3.35
C ALA A 397 -10.89 -21.68 2.13
N TRP A 398 -9.61 -21.38 2.35
CA TRP A 398 -8.64 -21.16 1.27
C TRP A 398 -8.32 -22.44 0.51
N SER A 399 -8.19 -23.59 1.19
CA SER A 399 -8.06 -24.88 0.51
C SER A 399 -9.26 -25.16 -0.39
N ALA A 400 -10.48 -24.96 0.12
CA ALA A 400 -11.69 -25.13 -0.67
C ALA A 400 -11.71 -24.22 -1.91
N ALA A 401 -11.34 -22.93 -1.75
CA ALA A 401 -11.27 -21.97 -2.85
C ALA A 401 -10.29 -22.41 -3.95
N VAL A 402 -9.09 -22.86 -3.58
CA VAL A 402 -8.06 -23.31 -4.51
C VAL A 402 -8.46 -24.63 -5.20
N ASP A 403 -9.08 -25.55 -4.46
CA ASP A 403 -9.53 -26.85 -4.95
C ASP A 403 -10.86 -26.77 -5.74
N GLY A 404 -11.48 -25.61 -5.85
CA GLY A 404 -12.76 -25.40 -6.52
C GLY A 404 -13.94 -26.04 -5.80
N LEU A 405 -13.86 -26.22 -4.48
CA LEU A 405 -14.93 -26.75 -3.63
C LEU A 405 -15.72 -25.60 -3.01
N SER A 406 -17.04 -25.81 -2.78
CA SER A 406 -17.79 -24.87 -1.97
C SER A 406 -17.41 -24.96 -0.48
N LEU A 407 -17.61 -23.86 0.26
CA LEU A 407 -17.37 -23.83 1.71
C LEU A 407 -18.22 -24.86 2.43
N GLU A 408 -19.52 -25.03 2.05
CA GLU A 408 -20.45 -25.99 2.62
C GLU A 408 -19.98 -27.44 2.44
N ARG A 409 -19.44 -27.77 1.28
CA ARG A 409 -18.87 -29.10 1.02
C ARG A 409 -17.63 -29.36 1.86
N LYS A 410 -16.73 -28.38 1.98
CA LYS A 410 -15.53 -28.49 2.81
C LYS A 410 -15.90 -28.58 4.31
N ALA A 411 -16.93 -27.87 4.74
CA ALA A 411 -17.42 -27.85 6.11
C ALA A 411 -17.95 -29.24 6.59
N GLN A 412 -18.37 -30.11 5.69
CA GLN A 412 -18.77 -31.47 6.04
C GLN A 412 -17.66 -32.29 6.70
N VAL A 413 -16.41 -31.94 6.45
CA VAL A 413 -15.21 -32.59 6.98
C VAL A 413 -14.34 -31.66 7.85
N SER A 414 -14.80 -30.43 8.08
CA SER A 414 -14.12 -29.43 8.91
C SER A 414 -15.09 -28.82 9.93
N PRO A 415 -15.12 -29.30 11.18
CA PRO A 415 -15.96 -28.71 12.20
C PRO A 415 -15.69 -27.22 12.44
N ALA A 416 -14.44 -26.79 12.42
CA ALA A 416 -14.08 -25.40 12.57
C ALA A 416 -14.67 -24.53 11.45
N LEU A 417 -14.60 -24.98 10.18
CA LEU A 417 -15.21 -24.25 9.07
C LEU A 417 -16.74 -24.24 9.17
N ALA A 418 -17.37 -25.34 9.63
CA ALA A 418 -18.81 -25.41 9.84
C ALA A 418 -19.26 -24.37 10.88
N ALA A 419 -18.60 -24.32 12.04
CA ALA A 419 -18.89 -23.35 13.09
C ALA A 419 -18.66 -21.90 12.60
N ALA A 420 -17.62 -21.65 11.79
CA ALA A 420 -17.36 -20.35 11.19
C ALA A 420 -18.45 -19.94 10.19
N LEU A 421 -18.97 -20.87 9.39
CA LEU A 421 -20.06 -20.61 8.43
C LEU A 421 -21.33 -20.15 9.15
N ASP A 422 -21.67 -20.80 10.26
CA ASP A 422 -22.83 -20.42 11.07
C ASP A 422 -22.65 -19.07 11.76
N HIS A 423 -21.43 -18.75 12.16
CA HIS A 423 -21.12 -17.53 12.90
C HIS A 423 -20.97 -16.27 12.02
N TYR A 424 -20.36 -16.42 10.83
CA TYR A 424 -20.11 -15.31 9.89
C TYR A 424 -21.15 -15.29 8.75
N ALA A 425 -22.42 -15.47 9.06
CA ALA A 425 -23.52 -15.49 8.11
C ALA A 425 -23.67 -14.17 7.32
#